data_db94eead259b9d7828e21e75c202146b
#
_entry.id   db94eead259b9d7828e21e75c202146b
#
_cell.length_a   1.000
_cell.length_b   1.000
_cell.length_c   1.000
_cell.angle_alpha   90.00
_cell.angle_beta   90.00
_cell.angle_gamma   90.00
#
_symmetry.space_group_name_H-M   'P 1'
#
loop_
_entity.id
_entity.type
_entity.pdbx_description
1 polymer ?
#
loop_
_entity_poly.entity_id
_entity_poly.type
_entity_poly.pdbx_seq_one_letter_code
_entity_poly.pdbx_strand_id
1 'polypeptide(L)'
;MKSQFQFEGIIQIGGKNMEKKDKVGLKTTVALMLLLLFFFVQGAIVVITKIKGVQSAIVRGTVIWSLVVITLAYYIIKYRGISVLGFRKVKKGTAKRVLYYSPLLLIALSPLVAGVDLEEGAAFLFANLFLTLGIGMAEEIFFRGIICNLWLKYGVVKAMLLSSVLFGMSHILNVAGGADLLATILQICFAIVYGMVFTLIFIEGNSLIPCVLLHALHDFCSFISAEGSMQSDMLLGAVQFVILLAYFLYMLHQRRWERKDTL
;
A
#
# COMPACT_ATOMS: atom_id res chain seq x y z
N MET A 1 6.07 5.63 30.92
CA MET A 1 7.51 5.54 30.60
C MET A 1 7.91 4.36 29.71
N LYS A 2 7.23 3.20 29.70
CA LYS A 2 7.59 2.05 28.84
C LYS A 2 7.10 2.13 27.38
N SER A 3 6.13 2.98 27.04
CA SER A 3 5.63 3.13 25.65
C SER A 3 6.51 4.06 24.80
N GLN A 4 7.24 4.98 25.39
CA GLN A 4 8.21 5.83 24.71
C GLN A 4 9.44 5.05 24.22
N PHE A 5 9.86 4.02 24.96
CA PHE A 5 11.01 3.17 24.60
C PHE A 5 10.78 2.29 23.35
N GLN A 6 9.54 1.97 22.98
CA GLN A 6 9.27 1.16 21.79
C GLN A 6 9.28 1.98 20.48
N PHE A 7 9.06 3.28 20.56
CA PHE A 7 9.21 4.18 19.42
C PHE A 7 10.66 4.57 19.16
N GLU A 8 11.48 4.62 20.20
CA GLU A 8 12.92 4.89 20.08
C GLU A 8 13.66 3.83 19.26
N GLY A 9 13.23 2.57 19.29
CA GLY A 9 13.80 1.50 18.46
C GLY A 9 13.59 1.68 16.95
N ILE A 10 12.51 2.37 16.54
CA ILE A 10 12.26 2.73 15.14
C ILE A 10 13.06 3.98 14.76
N ILE A 11 13.30 4.88 15.72
CA ILE A 11 14.00 6.15 15.54
C ILE A 11 15.53 5.99 15.72
N GLN A 12 15.99 5.05 16.54
CA GLN A 12 17.42 4.87 16.88
C GLN A 12 18.28 4.21 15.81
N ILE A 13 17.72 3.67 14.71
CA ILE A 13 18.53 3.21 13.58
C ILE A 13 19.08 4.38 12.73
N GLY A 14 18.63 5.61 13.01
CA GLY A 14 19.16 6.86 12.45
C GLY A 14 20.07 7.62 13.42
N GLY A 15 20.98 6.94 14.10
CA GLY A 15 21.90 7.57 15.04
C GLY A 15 22.68 8.74 14.44
N LYS A 16 22.57 9.90 15.11
CA LYS A 16 23.40 11.11 14.96
C LYS A 16 23.27 11.88 13.62
N ASN A 17 22.18 12.56 13.47
CA ASN A 17 22.12 13.97 13.04
C ASN A 17 20.65 14.31 12.84
N MET A 18 20.13 15.31 13.58
CA MET A 18 18.83 15.90 13.28
C MET A 18 18.85 16.34 11.82
N GLU A 19 18.23 15.55 10.94
CA GLU A 19 18.09 15.95 9.55
C GLU A 19 17.26 17.22 9.50
N LYS A 20 17.84 18.26 8.89
CA LYS A 20 17.13 19.51 8.67
C LYS A 20 15.80 19.22 7.99
N LYS A 21 14.73 19.91 8.37
CA LYS A 21 13.35 19.77 7.88
C LYS A 21 13.30 19.68 6.33
N ASP A 22 14.18 20.41 5.66
CA ASP A 22 14.31 20.47 4.20
C ASP A 22 14.70 19.14 3.54
N LYS A 23 15.48 18.31 4.22
CA LYS A 23 15.89 16.99 3.68
C LYS A 23 14.79 15.94 3.68
N VAL A 24 13.80 16.02 4.60
CA VAL A 24 12.68 15.06 4.64
C VAL A 24 11.72 15.32 3.49
N GLY A 25 11.38 16.58 3.23
CA GLY A 25 10.58 16.96 2.08
C GLY A 25 11.22 16.49 0.78
N LEU A 26 12.50 16.78 0.57
CA LEU A 26 13.24 16.34 -0.63
C LEU A 26 13.23 14.82 -0.77
N LYS A 27 13.47 14.05 0.29
CA LYS A 27 13.43 12.58 0.24
C LYS A 27 12.04 12.05 -0.08
N THR A 28 11.00 12.67 0.48
CA THR A 28 9.60 12.32 0.17
C THR A 28 9.30 12.58 -1.30
N THR A 29 9.69 13.74 -1.83
CA THR A 29 9.51 14.09 -3.24
C THR A 29 10.26 13.13 -4.16
N VAL A 30 11.52 12.83 -3.86
CA VAL A 30 12.32 11.89 -4.67
C VAL A 30 11.70 10.49 -4.66
N ALA A 31 11.26 9.99 -3.49
CA ALA A 31 10.61 8.68 -3.40
C ALA A 31 9.32 8.66 -4.23
N LEU A 32 8.47 9.68 -4.08
CA LEU A 32 7.22 9.78 -4.83
C LEU A 32 7.48 9.86 -6.34
N MET A 33 8.41 10.71 -6.78
CA MET A 33 8.74 10.87 -8.20
C MET A 33 9.30 9.58 -8.82
N LEU A 34 10.13 8.84 -8.10
CA LEU A 34 10.63 7.55 -8.57
C LEU A 34 9.48 6.56 -8.75
N LEU A 35 8.60 6.43 -7.76
CA LEU A 35 7.45 5.54 -7.86
C LEU A 35 6.55 5.91 -9.04
N LEU A 36 6.13 7.18 -9.14
CA LEU A 36 5.28 7.66 -10.22
C LEU A 36 5.92 7.50 -11.60
N LEU A 37 7.24 7.71 -11.72
CA LEU A 37 7.97 7.50 -12.97
C LEU A 37 7.87 6.04 -13.44
N PHE A 38 8.10 5.06 -12.56
CA PHE A 38 8.01 3.65 -12.94
C PHE A 38 6.58 3.23 -13.26
N PHE A 39 5.59 3.74 -12.54
CA PHE A 39 4.18 3.51 -12.85
C PHE A 39 3.78 4.14 -14.20
N PHE A 40 4.29 5.33 -14.50
CA PHE A 40 4.08 5.98 -15.79
C PHE A 40 4.76 5.20 -16.92
N VAL A 41 6.03 4.81 -16.76
CA VAL A 41 6.79 4.07 -17.79
C VAL A 41 6.10 2.74 -18.13
N GLN A 42 5.68 1.95 -17.13
CA GLN A 42 5.00 0.68 -17.41
C GLN A 42 3.66 0.89 -18.15
N GLY A 43 2.91 1.93 -17.80
CA GLY A 43 1.68 2.28 -18.52
C GLY A 43 1.94 2.75 -19.95
N ALA A 44 2.93 3.63 -20.14
CA ALA A 44 3.32 4.14 -21.45
C ALA A 44 3.79 3.01 -22.39
N ILE A 45 4.55 2.04 -21.89
CA ILE A 45 4.96 0.88 -22.71
C ILE A 45 3.74 0.13 -23.22
N VAL A 46 2.75 -0.16 -22.38
CA VAL A 46 1.53 -0.88 -22.77
C VAL A 46 0.74 -0.10 -23.81
N VAL A 47 0.56 1.21 -23.60
CA VAL A 47 -0.17 2.08 -24.53
C VAL A 47 0.53 2.15 -25.89
N ILE A 48 1.86 2.32 -25.93
CA ILE A 48 2.63 2.45 -27.18
C ILE A 48 2.69 1.11 -27.91
N THR A 49 2.92 0.01 -27.20
CA THR A 49 3.08 -1.32 -27.82
C THR A 49 1.76 -2.03 -28.09
N LYS A 50 0.66 -1.55 -27.50
CA LYS A 50 -0.70 -2.12 -27.60
C LYS A 50 -0.78 -3.59 -27.16
N ILE A 51 0.17 -4.04 -26.31
CA ILE A 51 0.13 -5.39 -25.76
C ILE A 51 -1.04 -5.51 -24.74
N LYS A 52 -1.62 -6.71 -24.64
CA LYS A 52 -2.77 -6.99 -23.77
C LYS A 52 -2.55 -8.30 -23.00
N GLY A 53 -3.48 -8.60 -22.09
CA GLY A 53 -3.56 -9.87 -21.37
C GLY A 53 -2.24 -10.23 -20.69
N VAL A 54 -1.83 -11.49 -20.82
CA VAL A 54 -0.62 -12.04 -20.19
C VAL A 54 0.64 -11.23 -20.50
N GLN A 55 0.83 -10.79 -21.75
CA GLN A 55 2.03 -10.02 -22.13
C GLN A 55 2.07 -8.66 -21.42
N SER A 56 0.93 -7.99 -21.33
CA SER A 56 0.82 -6.71 -20.61
C SER A 56 1.16 -6.88 -19.13
N ALA A 57 0.62 -7.89 -18.48
CA ALA A 57 0.87 -8.18 -17.07
C ALA A 57 2.36 -8.49 -16.80
N ILE A 58 3.00 -9.30 -17.65
CA ILE A 58 4.43 -9.63 -17.51
C ILE A 58 5.30 -8.38 -17.69
N VAL A 59 5.07 -7.57 -18.72
CA VAL A 59 5.88 -6.36 -18.99
C VAL A 59 5.72 -5.35 -17.85
N ARG A 60 4.50 -5.06 -17.45
CA ARG A 60 4.22 -4.16 -16.32
C ARG A 60 4.88 -4.66 -15.03
N GLY A 61 4.67 -5.93 -14.72
CA GLY A 61 5.28 -6.56 -13.54
C GLY A 61 6.80 -6.47 -13.57
N THR A 62 7.44 -6.74 -14.71
CA THR A 62 8.92 -6.66 -14.85
C THR A 62 9.44 -5.25 -14.56
N VAL A 63 8.78 -4.21 -15.07
CA VAL A 63 9.15 -2.81 -14.79
C VAL A 63 9.00 -2.50 -13.30
N ILE A 64 7.88 -2.87 -12.68
CA ILE A 64 7.65 -2.61 -11.26
C ILE A 64 8.62 -3.41 -10.37
N TRP A 65 8.86 -4.69 -10.66
CA TRP A 65 9.83 -5.49 -9.91
C TRP A 65 11.26 -4.96 -10.04
N SER A 66 11.64 -4.35 -11.18
CA SER A 66 12.94 -3.70 -11.29
C SER A 66 13.09 -2.54 -10.29
N LEU A 67 12.06 -1.73 -10.08
CA LEU A 67 12.05 -0.70 -9.04
C LEU A 67 12.19 -1.30 -7.63
N VAL A 68 11.43 -2.37 -7.34
CA VAL A 68 11.51 -3.07 -6.05
C VAL A 68 12.93 -3.57 -5.80
N VAL A 69 13.51 -4.29 -6.77
CA VAL A 69 14.87 -4.87 -6.64
C VAL A 69 15.92 -3.78 -6.45
N ILE A 70 15.87 -2.71 -7.24
CA ILE A 70 16.80 -1.57 -7.12
C ILE A 70 16.66 -0.94 -5.72
N THR A 71 15.44 -0.72 -5.25
CA THR A 71 15.18 -0.14 -3.94
C THR A 71 15.70 -1.03 -2.82
N LEU A 72 15.38 -2.33 -2.85
CA LEU A 72 15.85 -3.28 -1.84
C LEU A 72 17.38 -3.39 -1.84
N ALA A 73 18.01 -3.47 -3.02
CA ALA A 73 19.47 -3.50 -3.15
C ALA A 73 20.11 -2.24 -2.54
N TYR A 74 19.54 -1.05 -2.82
CA TYR A 74 20.02 0.20 -2.21
C TYR A 74 19.95 0.14 -0.67
N TYR A 75 18.84 -0.35 -0.10
CA TYR A 75 18.69 -0.44 1.35
C TYR A 75 19.59 -1.50 1.98
N ILE A 76 19.80 -2.64 1.32
CA ILE A 76 20.75 -3.68 1.76
C ILE A 76 22.17 -3.12 1.80
N ILE A 77 22.60 -2.44 0.74
CA ILE A 77 23.95 -1.87 0.66
C ILE A 77 24.15 -0.76 1.69
N LYS A 78 23.22 0.18 1.78
CA LYS A 78 23.35 1.37 2.62
C LYS A 78 23.12 1.12 4.08
N TYR A 79 22.12 0.28 4.44
CA TYR A 79 21.68 0.07 5.82
C TYR A 79 21.94 -1.36 6.33
N ARG A 80 22.59 -2.19 5.52
CA ARG A 80 22.89 -3.60 5.79
C ARG A 80 21.65 -4.46 6.07
N GLY A 81 20.49 -4.09 5.47
CA GLY A 81 19.27 -4.87 5.57
C GLY A 81 18.01 -4.10 5.22
N ILE A 82 16.93 -4.83 5.01
CA ILE A 82 15.60 -4.30 4.63
C ILE A 82 14.67 -4.10 5.84
N SER A 83 15.13 -4.45 7.04
CA SER A 83 14.33 -4.26 8.27
C SER A 83 13.98 -2.79 8.53
N VAL A 84 14.80 -1.85 8.07
CA VAL A 84 14.52 -0.40 8.15
C VAL A 84 13.27 0.00 7.37
N LEU A 85 12.91 -0.74 6.31
CA LEU A 85 11.67 -0.56 5.55
C LEU A 85 10.45 -1.20 6.23
N GLY A 86 10.66 -1.98 7.29
CA GLY A 86 9.59 -2.69 7.98
C GLY A 86 9.46 -4.17 7.63
N PHE A 87 10.38 -4.77 6.87
CA PHE A 87 10.40 -6.22 6.66
C PHE A 87 10.89 -6.94 7.92
N ARG A 88 9.97 -7.13 8.85
CA ARG A 88 10.18 -7.71 10.17
C ARG A 88 9.05 -8.68 10.51
N LYS A 89 9.28 -9.56 11.48
CA LYS A 89 8.21 -10.38 12.05
C LYS A 89 7.14 -9.49 12.67
N VAL A 90 5.87 -9.82 12.46
CA VAL A 90 4.74 -9.12 13.06
C VAL A 90 4.83 -9.22 14.59
N LYS A 91 4.63 -8.10 15.28
CA LYS A 91 4.60 -8.04 16.73
C LYS A 91 3.52 -8.96 17.28
N LYS A 92 3.88 -9.76 18.32
CA LYS A 92 2.91 -10.66 18.98
C LYS A 92 1.67 -9.92 19.47
N GLY A 93 0.50 -10.52 19.28
CA GLY A 93 -0.79 -9.97 19.68
C GLY A 93 -1.39 -8.96 18.68
N THR A 94 -0.64 -8.48 17.67
CA THR A 94 -1.17 -7.54 16.67
C THR A 94 -2.36 -8.14 15.93
N ALA A 95 -2.26 -9.38 15.44
CA ALA A 95 -3.33 -10.00 14.68
C ALA A 95 -4.67 -9.95 15.43
N LYS A 96 -4.70 -10.27 16.72
CA LYS A 96 -5.91 -10.20 17.55
C LYS A 96 -6.45 -8.76 17.64
N ARG A 97 -5.59 -7.77 17.84
CA ARG A 97 -5.99 -6.35 17.93
C ARG A 97 -6.58 -5.80 16.64
N VAL A 98 -6.06 -6.24 15.51
CA VAL A 98 -6.56 -5.85 14.19
C VAL A 98 -7.57 -6.87 13.63
N LEU A 99 -8.33 -7.54 14.49
CA LEU A 99 -9.38 -8.49 14.13
C LEU A 99 -8.91 -9.56 13.12
N TYR A 100 -7.66 -10.04 13.28
CA TYR A 100 -7.04 -11.01 12.36
C TYR A 100 -7.07 -10.59 10.90
N TYR A 101 -7.06 -9.27 10.64
CA TYR A 101 -7.16 -8.67 9.31
C TYR A 101 -8.47 -8.99 8.57
N SER A 102 -9.47 -9.56 9.25
CA SER A 102 -10.70 -10.05 8.59
C SER A 102 -11.46 -8.99 7.79
N PRO A 103 -11.59 -7.70 8.22
CA PRO A 103 -12.24 -6.72 7.38
C PRO A 103 -11.50 -6.47 6.05
N LEU A 104 -10.17 -6.48 6.08
CA LEU A 104 -9.36 -6.31 4.85
C LEU A 104 -9.39 -7.55 3.98
N LEU A 105 -9.45 -8.75 4.56
CA LEU A 105 -9.63 -9.99 3.80
C LEU A 105 -11.00 -9.99 3.09
N LEU A 106 -12.07 -9.56 3.77
CA LEU A 106 -13.38 -9.41 3.14
C LEU A 106 -13.35 -8.42 1.97
N ILE A 107 -12.69 -7.26 2.15
CA ILE A 107 -12.51 -6.27 1.09
C ILE A 107 -11.68 -6.87 -0.06
N ALA A 108 -10.57 -7.54 0.25
CA ALA A 108 -9.68 -8.10 -0.78
C ALA A 108 -10.34 -9.19 -1.63
N LEU A 109 -11.21 -10.00 -1.03
CA LEU A 109 -11.88 -11.10 -1.72
C LEU A 109 -13.20 -10.68 -2.39
N SER A 110 -13.75 -9.54 -2.02
CA SER A 110 -15.09 -9.12 -2.49
C SER A 110 -15.19 -8.88 -4.01
N PRO A 111 -14.14 -8.49 -4.77
CA PRO A 111 -14.23 -8.42 -6.22
C PRO A 111 -14.64 -9.74 -6.88
N LEU A 112 -14.29 -10.88 -6.26
CA LEU A 112 -14.62 -12.21 -6.76
C LEU A 112 -16.12 -12.55 -6.71
N VAL A 113 -16.95 -11.70 -6.09
CA VAL A 113 -18.42 -11.85 -6.12
C VAL A 113 -18.96 -11.69 -7.55
N ALA A 114 -18.28 -10.93 -8.41
CA ALA A 114 -18.62 -10.82 -9.84
C ALA A 114 -18.27 -12.09 -10.64
N GLY A 115 -17.58 -13.06 -10.02
CA GLY A 115 -17.01 -14.23 -10.68
C GLY A 115 -15.51 -14.08 -10.94
N VAL A 116 -14.90 -15.11 -11.49
CA VAL A 116 -13.48 -15.13 -11.86
C VAL A 116 -13.38 -15.28 -13.38
N ASP A 117 -12.61 -14.38 -14.00
CA ASP A 117 -12.28 -14.52 -15.42
C ASP A 117 -11.17 -15.58 -15.59
N LEU A 118 -11.53 -16.69 -16.18
CA LEU A 118 -10.62 -17.80 -16.47
C LEU A 118 -10.39 -18.01 -17.98
N GLU A 119 -10.93 -17.12 -18.84
CA GLU A 119 -10.87 -17.29 -20.30
C GLU A 119 -9.43 -17.30 -20.83
N GLU A 120 -8.54 -16.51 -20.24
CA GLU A 120 -7.11 -16.47 -20.61
C GLU A 120 -6.26 -17.58 -19.96
N GLY A 121 -6.86 -18.45 -19.13
CA GLY A 121 -6.24 -19.64 -18.54
C GLY A 121 -5.20 -19.35 -17.44
N ALA A 122 -4.46 -20.39 -17.05
CA ALA A 122 -3.54 -20.34 -15.91
C ALA A 122 -2.39 -19.30 -16.09
N ALA A 123 -1.93 -19.09 -17.32
CA ALA A 123 -0.86 -18.11 -17.59
C ALA A 123 -1.28 -16.71 -17.19
N PHE A 124 -2.54 -16.34 -17.40
CA PHE A 124 -3.10 -15.06 -16.99
C PHE A 124 -3.10 -14.90 -15.46
N LEU A 125 -3.51 -15.93 -14.74
CA LEU A 125 -3.51 -15.90 -13.27
C LEU A 125 -2.09 -15.71 -12.72
N PHE A 126 -1.10 -16.46 -13.22
CA PHE A 126 0.29 -16.30 -12.76
C PHE A 126 0.89 -14.96 -13.15
N ALA A 127 0.60 -14.45 -14.35
CA ALA A 127 1.08 -13.14 -14.78
C ALA A 127 0.49 -12.00 -13.93
N ASN A 128 -0.80 -12.05 -13.60
CA ASN A 128 -1.42 -11.07 -12.72
C ASN A 128 -0.96 -11.21 -11.27
N LEU A 129 -0.74 -12.41 -10.76
CA LEU A 129 -0.14 -12.61 -9.43
C LEU A 129 1.27 -11.98 -9.37
N PHE A 130 2.10 -12.20 -10.40
CA PHE A 130 3.41 -11.58 -10.52
C PHE A 130 3.34 -10.05 -10.54
N LEU A 131 2.41 -9.49 -11.33
CA LEU A 131 2.19 -8.05 -11.41
C LEU A 131 1.73 -7.45 -10.08
N THR A 132 0.69 -8.02 -9.48
CA THR A 132 0.06 -7.46 -8.27
C THR A 132 0.93 -7.60 -7.02
N LEU A 133 1.71 -8.67 -6.91
CA LEU A 133 2.77 -8.78 -5.90
C LEU A 133 3.81 -7.68 -6.06
N GLY A 134 4.21 -7.37 -7.31
CA GLY A 134 5.12 -6.27 -7.61
C GLY A 134 4.54 -4.91 -7.23
N ILE A 135 3.28 -4.64 -7.60
CA ILE A 135 2.58 -3.39 -7.27
C ILE A 135 2.49 -3.22 -5.76
N GLY A 136 1.90 -4.20 -5.05
CA GLY A 136 1.76 -4.14 -3.60
C GLY A 136 3.10 -4.00 -2.88
N MET A 137 4.16 -4.69 -3.36
CA MET A 137 5.51 -4.55 -2.82
C MET A 137 6.05 -3.14 -3.04
N ALA A 138 5.98 -2.59 -4.27
CA ALA A 138 6.48 -1.26 -4.60
C ALA A 138 5.74 -0.19 -3.79
N GLU A 139 4.41 -0.18 -3.83
CA GLU A 139 3.63 0.86 -3.17
C GLU A 139 3.78 0.83 -1.65
N GLU A 140 3.76 -0.35 -1.02
CA GLU A 140 3.94 -0.45 0.42
C GLU A 140 5.36 -0.07 0.86
N ILE A 141 6.40 -0.43 0.10
CA ILE A 141 7.78 0.03 0.35
C ILE A 141 7.83 1.55 0.33
N PHE A 142 7.28 2.18 -0.71
CA PHE A 142 7.41 3.63 -0.88
C PHE A 142 6.52 4.40 0.10
N PHE A 143 5.25 4.04 0.25
CA PHE A 143 4.34 4.80 1.10
C PHE A 143 4.51 4.49 2.58
N ARG A 144 4.66 3.23 2.99
CA ARG A 144 4.79 2.85 4.42
C ARG A 144 6.25 2.71 4.83
N GLY A 145 7.03 1.98 4.05
CA GLY A 145 8.44 1.72 4.33
C GLY A 145 9.34 2.96 4.28
N ILE A 146 9.05 3.92 3.38
CA ILE A 146 9.87 5.12 3.19
C ILE A 146 9.14 6.36 3.69
N ILE A 147 8.06 6.78 3.03
CA ILE A 147 7.41 8.08 3.29
C ILE A 147 6.86 8.14 4.71
N CYS A 148 6.05 7.17 5.12
CA CYS A 148 5.50 7.13 6.48
C CYS A 148 6.64 7.13 7.52
N ASN A 149 7.65 6.27 7.40
CA ASN A 149 8.79 6.22 8.32
C ASN A 149 9.55 7.55 8.42
N LEU A 150 9.76 8.27 7.31
CA LEU A 150 10.39 9.59 7.31
C LEU A 150 9.60 10.62 8.14
N TRP A 151 8.27 10.49 8.15
CA TRP A 151 7.38 11.45 8.81
C TRP A 151 6.96 11.05 10.22
N LEU A 152 7.22 9.80 10.68
CA LEU A 152 6.90 9.35 12.03
C LEU A 152 7.52 10.23 13.13
N LYS A 153 8.69 10.81 12.88
CA LYS A 153 9.32 11.77 13.81
C LYS A 153 8.51 13.04 14.06
N TYR A 154 7.59 13.38 13.16
CA TYR A 154 6.67 14.52 13.31
C TYR A 154 5.31 14.11 13.90
N GLY A 155 5.18 12.85 14.30
CA GLY A 155 3.98 12.26 14.89
C GLY A 155 3.20 11.35 13.95
N VAL A 156 2.56 10.36 14.55
CA VAL A 156 1.81 9.30 13.83
C VAL A 156 0.73 9.86 12.92
N VAL A 157 -0.04 10.85 13.40
CA VAL A 157 -1.15 11.43 12.62
C VAL A 157 -0.64 12.11 11.36
N LYS A 158 0.45 12.90 11.45
CA LYS A 158 1.05 13.57 10.28
C LYS A 158 1.60 12.55 9.29
N ALA A 159 2.29 11.53 9.78
CA ALA A 159 2.83 10.46 8.94
C ALA A 159 1.72 9.68 8.22
N MET A 160 0.66 9.33 8.94
CA MET A 160 -0.50 8.63 8.41
C MET A 160 -1.21 9.46 7.33
N LEU A 161 -1.56 10.70 7.64
CA LEU A 161 -2.28 11.57 6.70
C LEU A 161 -1.46 11.82 5.43
N LEU A 162 -0.19 12.21 5.57
CA LEU A 162 0.65 12.50 4.41
C LEU A 162 0.84 11.26 3.53
N SER A 163 1.25 10.15 4.13
CA SER A 163 1.47 8.90 3.39
C SER A 163 0.21 8.44 2.66
N SER A 164 -0.96 8.51 3.33
CA SER A 164 -2.24 8.06 2.77
C SER A 164 -2.79 8.99 1.70
N VAL A 165 -2.66 10.30 1.89
CA VAL A 165 -3.07 11.28 0.86
C VAL A 165 -2.21 11.14 -0.39
N LEU A 166 -0.88 11.04 -0.24
CA LEU A 166 0.02 10.83 -1.38
C LEU A 166 -0.26 9.50 -2.08
N PHE A 167 -0.56 8.45 -1.33
CA PHE A 167 -0.96 7.15 -1.88
C PHE A 167 -2.26 7.26 -2.69
N GLY A 168 -3.31 7.83 -2.13
CA GLY A 168 -4.57 8.02 -2.86
C GLY A 168 -4.39 8.90 -4.10
N MET A 169 -3.69 10.04 -3.97
CA MET A 169 -3.47 10.96 -5.08
C MET A 169 -2.63 10.36 -6.22
N SER A 170 -1.79 9.35 -5.96
CA SER A 170 -1.03 8.67 -7.02
C SER A 170 -1.93 7.99 -8.05
N HIS A 171 -3.15 7.61 -7.68
CA HIS A 171 -4.14 6.99 -8.58
C HIS A 171 -4.67 7.94 -9.66
N ILE A 172 -4.41 9.26 -9.57
CA ILE A 172 -4.77 10.21 -10.63
C ILE A 172 -4.11 9.83 -11.98
N LEU A 173 -2.99 9.10 -11.95
CA LEU A 173 -2.34 8.60 -13.15
C LEU A 173 -3.22 7.63 -13.95
N ASN A 174 -4.24 7.01 -13.34
CA ASN A 174 -5.18 6.12 -14.04
C ASN A 174 -5.99 6.88 -15.09
N VAL A 175 -6.29 8.17 -14.85
CA VAL A 175 -6.96 9.04 -15.85
C VAL A 175 -6.08 9.23 -17.09
N ALA A 176 -4.76 9.37 -16.91
CA ALA A 176 -3.82 9.44 -18.03
C ALA A 176 -3.74 8.11 -18.80
N GLY A 177 -4.06 7.00 -18.14
CA GLY A 177 -4.22 5.66 -18.76
C GLY A 177 -5.58 5.41 -19.43
N GLY A 178 -6.50 6.39 -19.38
CA GLY A 178 -7.82 6.28 -19.99
C GLY A 178 -8.94 5.85 -19.03
N ALA A 179 -8.69 5.76 -17.72
CA ALA A 179 -9.74 5.46 -16.74
C ALA A 179 -10.76 6.62 -16.62
N ASP A 180 -12.00 6.28 -16.29
CA ASP A 180 -13.05 7.26 -16.02
C ASP A 180 -12.68 8.16 -14.84
N LEU A 181 -12.95 9.47 -14.98
CA LEU A 181 -12.59 10.47 -13.98
C LEU A 181 -13.35 10.25 -12.66
N LEU A 182 -14.65 9.96 -12.72
CA LEU A 182 -15.48 9.76 -11.52
C LEU A 182 -15.04 8.49 -10.78
N ALA A 183 -14.83 7.40 -11.51
CA ALA A 183 -14.31 6.16 -10.95
C ALA A 183 -12.94 6.38 -10.29
N THR A 184 -12.06 7.17 -10.91
CA THR A 184 -10.75 7.51 -10.35
C THR A 184 -10.87 8.37 -9.09
N ILE A 185 -11.79 9.33 -9.01
CA ILE A 185 -12.02 10.12 -7.80
C ILE A 185 -12.51 9.23 -6.66
N LEU A 186 -13.45 8.32 -6.92
CA LEU A 186 -13.92 7.35 -5.93
C LEU A 186 -12.78 6.42 -5.46
N GLN A 187 -11.95 5.96 -6.38
CA GLN A 187 -10.75 5.19 -6.07
C GLN A 187 -9.77 5.97 -5.18
N ILE A 188 -9.53 7.25 -5.47
CA ILE A 188 -8.67 8.12 -4.63
C ILE A 188 -9.23 8.22 -3.22
N CYS A 189 -10.53 8.47 -3.05
CA CYS A 189 -11.15 8.54 -1.74
C CYS A 189 -11.01 7.21 -0.96
N PHE A 190 -11.28 6.09 -1.62
CA PHE A 190 -11.10 4.76 -1.06
C PHE A 190 -9.63 4.52 -0.66
N ALA A 191 -8.69 4.80 -1.57
CA ALA A 191 -7.28 4.59 -1.36
C ALA A 191 -6.71 5.43 -0.21
N ILE A 192 -7.21 6.66 0.02
CA ILE A 192 -6.82 7.47 1.18
C ILE A 192 -7.17 6.75 2.49
N VAL A 193 -8.42 6.27 2.64
CA VAL A 193 -8.84 5.58 3.86
C VAL A 193 -8.15 4.23 4.01
N TYR A 194 -7.99 3.49 2.90
CA TYR A 194 -7.22 2.24 2.84
C TYR A 194 -5.78 2.48 3.29
N GLY A 195 -5.17 3.55 2.81
CA GLY A 195 -3.85 4.01 3.22
C GLY A 195 -3.72 4.30 4.71
N MET A 196 -4.73 4.92 5.32
CA MET A 196 -4.75 5.19 6.75
C MET A 196 -4.80 3.88 7.56
N VAL A 197 -5.65 2.93 7.16
CA VAL A 197 -5.75 1.61 7.79
C VAL A 197 -4.42 0.87 7.69
N PHE A 198 -3.80 0.82 6.49
CA PHE A 198 -2.51 0.17 6.30
C PHE A 198 -1.39 0.81 7.12
N THR A 199 -1.39 2.14 7.23
CA THR A 199 -0.43 2.83 8.11
C THR A 199 -0.61 2.43 9.58
N LEU A 200 -1.85 2.29 10.05
CA LEU A 200 -2.11 1.81 11.41
C LEU A 200 -1.65 0.37 11.60
N ILE A 201 -1.94 -0.53 10.66
CA ILE A 201 -1.49 -1.93 10.68
C ILE A 201 0.04 -2.01 10.70
N PHE A 202 0.71 -1.24 9.84
CA PHE A 202 2.16 -1.16 9.78
C PHE A 202 2.76 -0.74 11.12
N ILE A 203 2.21 0.30 11.75
CA ILE A 203 2.70 0.81 13.03
C ILE A 203 2.41 -0.18 14.16
N GLU A 204 1.19 -0.73 14.24
CA GLU A 204 0.80 -1.70 15.28
C GLU A 204 1.59 -3.01 15.18
N GLY A 205 1.76 -3.50 13.95
CA GLY A 205 2.47 -4.75 13.67
C GLY A 205 3.98 -4.60 13.67
N ASN A 206 4.49 -3.39 13.54
CA ASN A 206 5.90 -3.09 13.26
C ASN A 206 6.43 -3.91 12.07
N SER A 207 5.56 -4.18 11.10
CA SER A 207 5.84 -5.06 9.96
C SER A 207 5.11 -4.59 8.71
N LEU A 208 5.84 -4.55 7.60
CA LEU A 208 5.31 -4.24 6.27
C LEU A 208 4.62 -5.44 5.62
N ILE A 209 4.96 -6.66 6.07
CA ILE A 209 4.54 -7.91 5.42
C ILE A 209 3.02 -8.03 5.29
N PRO A 210 2.19 -7.79 6.34
CA PRO A 210 0.74 -7.87 6.19
C PRO A 210 0.19 -6.86 5.18
N CYS A 211 0.76 -5.65 5.14
CA CYS A 211 0.33 -4.62 4.19
C CYS A 211 0.59 -5.07 2.76
N VAL A 212 1.81 -5.53 2.45
CA VAL A 212 2.16 -6.05 1.12
C VAL A 212 1.23 -7.19 0.69
N LEU A 213 1.01 -8.17 1.57
CA LEU A 213 0.22 -9.34 1.23
C LEU A 213 -1.27 -9.01 1.02
N LEU A 214 -1.85 -8.18 1.88
CA LEU A 214 -3.26 -7.79 1.76
C LEU A 214 -3.50 -6.87 0.56
N HIS A 215 -2.55 -5.98 0.26
CA HIS A 215 -2.61 -5.13 -0.92
C HIS A 215 -2.55 -5.97 -2.20
N ALA A 216 -1.52 -6.79 -2.33
CA ALA A 216 -1.35 -7.66 -3.48
C ALA A 216 -2.54 -8.61 -3.68
N LEU A 217 -3.14 -9.12 -2.58
CA LEU A 217 -4.34 -9.95 -2.64
C LEU A 217 -5.54 -9.16 -3.17
N HIS A 218 -5.75 -7.94 -2.68
CA HIS A 218 -6.84 -7.08 -3.16
C HIS A 218 -6.73 -6.80 -4.66
N ASP A 219 -5.54 -6.38 -5.10
CA ASP A 219 -5.28 -6.12 -6.50
C ASP A 219 -5.43 -7.39 -7.34
N PHE A 220 -4.89 -8.52 -6.88
CA PHE A 220 -5.00 -9.78 -7.58
C PHE A 220 -6.45 -10.18 -7.80
N CYS A 221 -7.27 -10.16 -6.75
CA CYS A 221 -8.70 -10.46 -6.86
C CYS A 221 -9.43 -9.49 -7.80
N SER A 222 -9.06 -8.20 -7.78
CA SER A 222 -9.63 -7.20 -8.69
C SER A 222 -9.22 -7.44 -10.15
N PHE A 223 -7.98 -7.87 -10.40
CA PHE A 223 -7.50 -8.12 -11.78
C PHE A 223 -8.02 -9.40 -12.41
N ILE A 224 -8.42 -10.38 -11.61
CA ILE A 224 -8.95 -11.65 -12.09
C ILE A 224 -10.47 -11.76 -11.97
N SER A 225 -11.15 -10.73 -11.41
CA SER A 225 -12.62 -10.72 -11.35
C SER A 225 -13.22 -10.51 -12.75
N ALA A 226 -14.35 -11.16 -13.00
CA ALA A 226 -15.14 -10.93 -14.20
C ALA A 226 -15.67 -9.48 -14.24
N GLU A 227 -15.88 -8.96 -15.45
CA GLU A 227 -16.47 -7.63 -15.62
C GLU A 227 -17.87 -7.57 -15.01
N GLY A 228 -18.09 -6.62 -14.13
CA GLY A 228 -19.39 -6.32 -13.53
C GLY A 228 -20.14 -5.23 -14.32
N SER A 229 -21.37 -4.97 -13.93
CA SER A 229 -22.05 -3.76 -14.37
C SER A 229 -21.54 -2.55 -13.57
N MET A 230 -21.59 -1.35 -14.17
CA MET A 230 -21.23 -0.11 -13.45
C MET A 230 -21.99 0.02 -12.11
N GLN A 231 -23.26 -0.38 -12.05
CA GLN A 231 -24.06 -0.32 -10.84
C GLN A 231 -23.57 -1.30 -9.78
N SER A 232 -23.22 -2.55 -10.17
CA SER A 232 -22.70 -3.54 -9.24
C SER A 232 -21.34 -3.12 -8.67
N ASP A 233 -20.48 -2.55 -9.50
CA ASP A 233 -19.13 -2.12 -9.09
C ASP A 233 -19.20 -0.91 -8.17
N MET A 234 -20.08 0.04 -8.43
CA MET A 234 -20.33 1.17 -7.52
C MET A 234 -20.91 0.72 -6.18
N LEU A 235 -21.87 -0.22 -6.18
CA LEU A 235 -22.44 -0.76 -4.95
C LEU A 235 -21.37 -1.51 -4.14
N LEU A 236 -20.59 -2.37 -4.79
CA LEU A 236 -19.49 -3.09 -4.15
C LEU A 236 -18.48 -2.12 -3.54
N GLY A 237 -18.05 -1.10 -4.29
CA GLY A 237 -17.14 -0.06 -3.82
C GLY A 237 -17.70 0.71 -2.61
N ALA A 238 -19.00 1.03 -2.61
CA ALA A 238 -19.64 1.68 -1.48
C ALA A 238 -19.66 0.78 -0.23
N VAL A 239 -19.97 -0.50 -0.37
CA VAL A 239 -19.95 -1.48 0.73
C VAL A 239 -18.52 -1.63 1.27
N GLN A 240 -17.52 -1.80 0.40
CA GLN A 240 -16.11 -1.84 0.78
C GLN A 240 -15.70 -0.59 1.55
N PHE A 241 -16.10 0.60 1.08
CA PHE A 241 -15.77 1.87 1.74
C PHE A 241 -16.37 1.97 3.14
N VAL A 242 -17.64 1.54 3.33
CA VAL A 242 -18.29 1.52 4.65
C VAL A 242 -17.57 0.57 5.61
N ILE A 243 -17.23 -0.65 5.15
CA ILE A 243 -16.47 -1.62 5.95
C ILE A 243 -15.11 -1.05 6.35
N LEU A 244 -14.41 -0.43 5.39
CA LEU A 244 -13.09 0.15 5.59
C LEU A 244 -13.13 1.31 6.59
N LEU A 245 -14.11 2.20 6.48
CA LEU A 245 -14.30 3.33 7.37
C LEU A 245 -14.63 2.86 8.79
N ALA A 246 -15.53 1.89 8.93
CA ALA A 246 -15.87 1.30 10.23
C ALA A 246 -14.64 0.65 10.88
N TYR A 247 -13.84 -0.06 10.09
CA TYR A 247 -12.61 -0.68 10.57
C TYR A 247 -11.56 0.37 10.97
N PHE A 248 -11.41 1.44 10.21
CA PHE A 248 -10.54 2.56 10.57
C PHE A 248 -10.93 3.19 11.91
N LEU A 249 -12.24 3.47 12.10
CA LEU A 249 -12.76 4.03 13.35
C LEU A 249 -12.55 3.08 14.54
N TYR A 250 -12.76 1.77 14.34
CA TYR A 250 -12.44 0.75 15.34
C TYR A 250 -10.96 0.80 15.76
N MET A 251 -10.04 0.83 14.81
CA MET A 251 -8.60 0.89 15.10
C MET A 251 -8.21 2.17 15.84
N LEU A 252 -8.80 3.32 15.48
CA LEU A 252 -8.59 4.58 16.21
C LEU A 252 -9.11 4.50 17.65
N HIS A 253 -10.27 3.86 17.85
CA HIS A 253 -10.85 3.67 19.18
C HIS A 253 -9.94 2.82 20.07
N GLN A 254 -9.46 1.69 19.59
CA GLN A 254 -8.52 0.82 20.30
C GLN A 254 -7.26 1.57 20.74
N ARG A 255 -6.70 2.42 19.89
CA ARG A 255 -5.51 3.23 20.25
C ARG A 255 -5.77 4.28 21.32
N ARG A 256 -6.98 4.81 21.43
CA ARG A 256 -7.37 5.77 22.48
C ARG A 256 -7.44 5.11 23.85
N TRP A 257 -7.90 3.88 23.92
CA TRP A 257 -7.98 3.12 25.18
C TRP A 257 -6.58 2.79 25.72
N GLU A 258 -5.67 2.30 24.87
CA GLU A 258 -4.29 2.00 25.29
C GLU A 258 -3.56 3.22 25.87
N ARG A 259 -3.87 4.44 25.43
CA ARG A 259 -3.29 5.66 26.01
C ARG A 259 -3.85 6.02 27.38
N LYS A 260 -5.10 5.66 27.67
CA LYS A 260 -5.74 5.96 28.97
C LYS A 260 -5.25 4.99 30.05
N ASP A 261 -4.99 3.74 29.69
CA ASP A 261 -4.50 2.72 30.63
C ASP A 261 -3.01 2.88 30.97
N THR A 262 -2.29 3.79 30.32
CA THR A 262 -0.88 4.10 30.54
C THR A 262 -0.62 5.44 31.27
N LEU A 263 -1.65 6.19 31.62
CA LEU A 263 -1.64 7.40 32.45
C LEU A 263 -2.12 7.10 33.86
#